data_544541d8a2e86ad136a7ef72b864b346
#
_entry.id   544541d8a2e86ad136a7ef72b864b346
#
_cell.length_a   1.000
_cell.length_b   1.000
_cell.length_c   1.000
_cell.angle_alpha   90.00
_cell.angle_beta   90.00
_cell.angle_gamma   90.00
#
_symmetry.space_group_name_H-M   'P 1'
#
loop_
_entity.id
_entity.type
_entity.pdbx_description
1 polymer ?
#
loop_
_entity_poly.entity_id
_entity_poly.type
_entity_poly.pdbx_seq_one_letter_code
_entity_poly.pdbx_strand_id
1 'polypeptide(L)'
;MENDETLKTYNKSAKELAEHFKGIGPRDKHIKQALELAGKNDGTAHVLELGCGDGRDAIDIIEHAETYTGIDYSSGLIGLAKELLPAADFRVCDMQNFDYPTRVYDVVFAFASVLHIDKTSLRDLMKPVARSLKAGGIFFITTKYADKYKSKWKEDIHGKRLFYYYSPKILTAVSKEYFEVLYGEVEQIEGKSWTVMALRKK
;
A
#
# COMPACT_ATOMS: atom_id res chain seq x y z
N MET A 1 18.02 -5.23 -7.51
CA MET A 1 19.27 -4.47 -7.57
C MET A 1 19.07 -3.00 -7.14
N GLU A 2 18.28 -2.15 -7.81
CA GLU A 2 18.00 -0.79 -7.27
C GLU A 2 17.18 -0.81 -5.98
N ASN A 3 16.32 -1.79 -5.78
CA ASN A 3 15.52 -1.97 -4.55
C ASN A 3 16.32 -2.51 -3.36
N ASP A 4 17.51 -3.10 -3.55
CA ASP A 4 18.31 -3.66 -2.46
C ASP A 4 18.75 -2.61 -1.44
N GLU A 5 19.12 -1.41 -1.90
CA GLU A 5 19.56 -0.33 -1.01
C GLU A 5 18.40 0.24 -0.19
N THR A 6 17.23 0.37 -0.82
CA THR A 6 15.99 0.77 -0.13
C THR A 6 15.61 -0.26 0.94
N LEU A 7 15.64 -1.56 0.62
CA LEU A 7 15.39 -2.63 1.58
C LEU A 7 16.38 -2.62 2.74
N LYS A 8 17.68 -2.50 2.46
CA LYS A 8 18.71 -2.39 3.50
C LYS A 8 18.44 -1.23 4.45
N THR A 9 18.03 -0.07 3.90
CA THR A 9 17.65 1.09 4.71
C THR A 9 16.46 0.77 5.60
N TYR A 10 15.38 0.20 5.08
CA TYR A 10 14.21 -0.16 5.88
C TYR A 10 14.51 -1.21 6.95
N ASN A 11 15.32 -2.23 6.64
CA ASN A 11 15.71 -3.23 7.62
C ASN A 11 16.62 -2.67 8.72
N LYS A 12 17.61 -1.84 8.34
CA LYS A 12 18.57 -1.28 9.28
C LYS A 12 17.93 -0.28 10.24
N SER A 13 17.03 0.55 9.73
CA SER A 13 16.42 1.67 10.45
C SER A 13 14.93 1.42 10.74
N ALA A 14 14.51 0.16 10.87
CA ALA A 14 13.11 -0.18 11.04
C ALA A 14 12.47 0.48 12.26
N LYS A 15 13.14 0.46 13.42
CA LYS A 15 12.65 1.06 14.67
C LYS A 15 12.53 2.57 14.57
N GLU A 16 13.55 3.24 14.07
CA GLU A 16 13.59 4.70 13.92
C GLU A 16 12.55 5.18 12.89
N LEU A 17 12.34 4.41 11.81
CA LEU A 17 11.33 4.71 10.81
C LEU A 17 9.92 4.47 11.35
N ALA A 18 9.68 3.38 12.09
CA ALA A 18 8.42 3.12 12.74
C ALA A 18 8.07 4.24 13.74
N GLU A 19 9.00 4.68 14.57
CA GLU A 19 8.78 5.79 15.51
C GLU A 19 8.50 7.11 14.77
N HIS A 20 9.21 7.39 13.67
CA HIS A 20 8.92 8.55 12.81
C HIS A 20 7.51 8.48 12.22
N PHE A 21 7.06 7.30 11.77
CA PHE A 21 5.73 7.14 11.17
C PHE A 21 4.60 7.14 12.19
N LYS A 22 4.86 6.78 13.44
CA LYS A 22 3.91 6.79 14.55
C LYS A 22 3.24 8.15 14.74
N GLY A 23 4.00 9.24 14.57
CA GLY A 23 3.49 10.60 14.64
C GLY A 23 2.49 10.98 13.53
N ILE A 24 2.47 10.21 12.42
CA ILE A 24 1.54 10.45 11.30
C ILE A 24 0.16 9.85 11.60
N GLY A 25 0.08 8.82 12.44
CA GLY A 25 -1.15 8.07 12.73
C GLY A 25 -1.62 7.19 11.56
N PRO A 26 -2.65 6.38 11.78
CA PRO A 26 -3.26 5.55 10.75
C PRO A 26 -4.06 6.40 9.74
N ARG A 27 -4.37 5.79 8.59
CA ARG A 27 -5.12 6.43 7.50
C ARG A 27 -6.64 6.18 7.60
N ASP A 28 -7.19 6.41 8.77
CA ASP A 28 -8.59 6.14 9.14
C ASP A 28 -9.60 6.60 8.05
N LYS A 29 -9.48 7.85 7.57
CA LYS A 29 -10.34 8.38 6.50
C LYS A 29 -10.32 7.50 5.24
N HIS A 30 -9.13 7.10 4.78
CA HIS A 30 -8.97 6.33 3.55
C HIS A 30 -9.38 4.88 3.73
N ILE A 31 -9.16 4.31 4.92
CA ILE A 31 -9.59 2.95 5.27
C ILE A 31 -11.12 2.88 5.21
N LYS A 32 -11.83 3.77 5.91
CA LYS A 32 -13.29 3.84 5.91
C LYS A 32 -13.86 4.07 4.50
N GLN A 33 -13.27 5.00 3.74
CA GLN A 33 -13.69 5.28 2.36
C GLN A 33 -13.56 4.04 1.46
N ALA A 34 -12.47 3.29 1.55
CA ALA A 34 -12.28 2.09 0.74
C ALA A 34 -13.27 0.98 1.09
N LEU A 35 -13.54 0.77 2.38
CA LEU A 35 -14.53 -0.19 2.87
C LEU A 35 -15.95 0.18 2.43
N GLU A 36 -16.29 1.46 2.50
CA GLU A 36 -17.57 1.99 2.00
C GLU A 36 -17.75 1.75 0.50
N LEU A 37 -16.73 2.08 -0.30
CA LEU A 37 -16.73 1.83 -1.74
C LEU A 37 -16.86 0.33 -2.08
N ALA A 38 -16.35 -0.55 -1.24
CA ALA A 38 -16.49 -2.00 -1.35
C ALA A 38 -17.86 -2.53 -0.83
N GLY A 39 -18.67 -1.68 -0.18
CA GLY A 39 -19.92 -2.09 0.48
C GLY A 39 -19.67 -3.01 1.70
N LYS A 40 -18.60 -2.76 2.45
CA LYS A 40 -18.08 -3.60 3.53
C LYS A 40 -17.88 -2.84 4.85
N ASN A 41 -18.88 -2.02 5.23
CA ASN A 41 -18.85 -1.25 6.50
C ASN A 41 -19.31 -2.06 7.71
N ASP A 42 -19.58 -3.34 7.53
CA ASP A 42 -20.19 -4.23 8.52
C ASP A 42 -19.20 -5.17 9.22
N GLY A 43 -17.91 -4.95 9.03
CA GLY A 43 -16.84 -5.78 9.62
C GLY A 43 -16.62 -7.12 8.90
N THR A 44 -17.23 -7.34 7.72
CA THR A 44 -17.11 -8.61 6.97
C THR A 44 -16.08 -8.55 5.83
N ALA A 45 -15.25 -7.51 5.77
CA ALA A 45 -14.25 -7.33 4.72
C ALA A 45 -13.09 -8.32 4.87
N HIS A 46 -12.67 -8.92 3.76
CA HIS A 46 -11.38 -9.59 3.66
C HIS A 46 -10.36 -8.63 3.03
N VAL A 47 -9.30 -8.33 3.76
CA VAL A 47 -8.36 -7.26 3.40
C VAL A 47 -6.94 -7.77 3.19
N LEU A 48 -6.28 -7.28 2.14
CA LEU A 48 -4.84 -7.40 1.92
C LEU A 48 -4.20 -6.02 1.95
N GLU A 49 -3.11 -5.87 2.69
CA GLU A 49 -2.29 -4.66 2.67
C GLU A 49 -0.92 -4.94 2.05
N LEU A 50 -0.59 -4.21 0.98
CA LEU A 50 0.68 -4.28 0.26
C LEU A 50 1.63 -3.22 0.81
N GLY A 51 2.70 -3.64 1.47
CA GLY A 51 3.63 -2.76 2.18
C GLY A 51 3.06 -2.26 3.50
N CYS A 52 2.64 -3.19 4.37
CA CYS A 52 2.01 -2.89 5.67
C CYS A 52 2.97 -2.25 6.69
N GLY A 53 4.28 -2.27 6.41
CA GLY A 53 5.29 -1.70 7.29
C GLY A 53 5.29 -2.31 8.68
N ASP A 54 5.28 -1.44 9.69
CA ASP A 54 5.24 -1.77 11.12
C ASP A 54 3.83 -2.10 11.65
N GLY A 55 2.83 -2.19 10.76
CA GLY A 55 1.45 -2.53 11.14
C GLY A 55 0.61 -1.36 11.64
N ARG A 56 1.06 -0.12 11.45
CA ARG A 56 0.36 1.08 11.92
C ARG A 56 -1.07 1.18 11.39
N ASP A 57 -1.25 1.01 10.07
CA ASP A 57 -2.57 1.09 9.44
C ASP A 57 -3.40 -0.18 9.71
N ALA A 58 -2.73 -1.32 9.99
CA ALA A 58 -3.37 -2.59 10.33
C ALA A 58 -4.25 -2.51 11.58
N ILE A 59 -3.92 -1.64 12.56
CA ILE A 59 -4.71 -1.43 13.77
C ILE A 59 -6.16 -1.10 13.39
N ASP A 60 -6.35 -0.04 12.59
CA ASP A 60 -7.69 0.40 12.19
C ASP A 60 -8.34 -0.54 11.16
N ILE A 61 -7.54 -1.13 10.25
CA ILE A 61 -8.07 -2.06 9.25
C ILE A 61 -8.70 -3.28 9.94
N ILE A 62 -8.03 -3.87 10.93
CA ILE A 62 -8.49 -5.08 11.63
C ILE A 62 -9.77 -4.83 12.42
N GLU A 63 -9.97 -3.63 12.96
CA GLU A 63 -11.21 -3.26 13.65
C GLU A 63 -12.44 -3.30 12.72
N HIS A 64 -12.23 -3.20 11.41
CA HIS A 64 -13.28 -3.14 10.39
C HIS A 64 -13.25 -4.31 9.40
N ALA A 65 -12.41 -5.32 9.61
CA ALA A 65 -12.23 -6.45 8.72
C ALA A 65 -12.47 -7.79 9.41
N GLU A 66 -13.07 -8.76 8.69
CA GLU A 66 -13.18 -10.15 9.14
C GLU A 66 -11.82 -10.85 9.07
N THR A 67 -11.06 -10.62 8.00
CA THR A 67 -9.71 -11.12 7.85
C THR A 67 -8.76 -10.05 7.32
N TYR A 68 -7.54 -10.08 7.79
CA TYR A 68 -6.46 -9.21 7.37
C TYR A 68 -5.20 -10.02 7.06
N THR A 69 -4.55 -9.69 5.96
CA THR A 69 -3.20 -10.14 5.63
C THR A 69 -2.36 -8.91 5.27
N GLY A 70 -1.27 -8.70 5.98
CA GLY A 70 -0.29 -7.64 5.68
C GLY A 70 1.00 -8.25 5.12
N ILE A 71 1.49 -7.72 4.01
CA ILE A 71 2.79 -8.09 3.48
C ILE A 71 3.71 -6.89 3.41
N ASP A 72 4.98 -7.07 3.72
CA ASP A 72 6.02 -6.07 3.52
C ASP A 72 7.33 -6.76 3.13
N TYR A 73 8.12 -6.06 2.35
CA TYR A 73 9.43 -6.49 1.88
C TYR A 73 10.48 -6.48 3.00
N SER A 74 10.32 -5.60 4.00
CA SER A 74 11.23 -5.45 5.14
C SER A 74 10.92 -6.43 6.26
N SER A 75 11.84 -7.37 6.51
CA SER A 75 11.75 -8.24 7.68
C SER A 75 11.83 -7.49 9.01
N GLY A 76 12.55 -6.35 9.03
CA GLY A 76 12.65 -5.51 10.22
C GLY A 76 11.31 -4.86 10.59
N LEU A 77 10.58 -4.32 9.60
CA LEU A 77 9.25 -3.75 9.82
C LEU A 77 8.22 -4.83 10.17
N ILE A 78 8.23 -5.97 9.49
CA ILE A 78 7.34 -7.10 9.81
C ILE A 78 7.58 -7.63 11.23
N GLY A 79 8.83 -7.61 11.72
CA GLY A 79 9.12 -7.94 13.11
C GLY A 79 8.36 -7.04 14.08
N LEU A 80 8.39 -5.72 13.85
CA LEU A 80 7.66 -4.74 14.66
C LEU A 80 6.14 -4.88 14.54
N ALA A 81 5.63 -5.15 13.32
CA ALA A 81 4.20 -5.39 13.11
C ALA A 81 3.70 -6.60 13.93
N LYS A 82 4.46 -7.69 13.97
CA LYS A 82 4.14 -8.88 14.77
C LYS A 82 4.24 -8.65 16.28
N GLU A 83 5.14 -7.78 16.72
CA GLU A 83 5.21 -7.35 18.12
C GLU A 83 3.99 -6.48 18.49
N LEU A 84 3.55 -5.61 17.57
CA LEU A 84 2.40 -4.72 17.77
C LEU A 84 1.06 -5.47 17.79
N LEU A 85 0.85 -6.38 16.85
CA LEU A 85 -0.40 -7.13 16.63
C LEU A 85 -0.09 -8.63 16.45
N PRO A 86 0.23 -9.38 17.53
CA PRO A 86 0.70 -10.77 17.43
C PRO A 86 -0.30 -11.76 16.81
N ALA A 87 -1.59 -11.43 16.83
CA ALA A 87 -2.66 -12.28 16.28
C ALA A 87 -2.91 -12.04 14.78
N ALA A 88 -2.34 -10.98 14.19
CA ALA A 88 -2.56 -10.65 12.79
C ALA A 88 -1.60 -11.41 11.85
N ASP A 89 -2.05 -11.66 10.63
CA ASP A 89 -1.25 -12.34 9.60
C ASP A 89 -0.31 -11.37 8.89
N PHE A 90 0.93 -11.31 9.35
CA PHE A 90 2.00 -10.53 8.72
C PHE A 90 3.06 -11.42 8.08
N ARG A 91 3.41 -11.14 6.83
CA ARG A 91 4.36 -11.94 6.04
C ARG A 91 5.45 -11.08 5.43
N VAL A 92 6.70 -11.53 5.51
CA VAL A 92 7.81 -10.94 4.75
C VAL A 92 7.67 -11.39 3.30
N CYS A 93 7.28 -10.47 2.42
CA CYS A 93 7.09 -10.78 1.00
C CYS A 93 7.18 -9.51 0.15
N ASP A 94 7.87 -9.62 -0.99
CA ASP A 94 7.79 -8.60 -2.04
C ASP A 94 6.42 -8.68 -2.72
N MET A 95 5.70 -7.54 -2.80
CA MET A 95 4.39 -7.48 -3.45
C MET A 95 4.42 -7.95 -4.92
N GLN A 96 5.56 -7.88 -5.59
CA GLN A 96 5.71 -8.35 -6.97
C GLN A 96 5.77 -9.89 -7.06
N ASN A 97 6.13 -10.57 -5.96
CA ASN A 97 6.31 -12.02 -5.88
C ASN A 97 5.28 -12.71 -4.96
N PHE A 98 4.31 -11.96 -4.42
CA PHE A 98 3.25 -12.52 -3.59
C PHE A 98 2.37 -13.47 -4.42
N ASP A 99 2.05 -14.63 -3.85
CA ASP A 99 1.11 -15.56 -4.48
C ASP A 99 -0.32 -15.07 -4.26
N TYR A 100 -0.79 -14.24 -5.18
CA TYR A 100 -2.12 -13.62 -5.12
C TYR A 100 -3.22 -14.69 -5.29
N PRO A 101 -4.01 -14.98 -4.24
CA PRO A 101 -5.12 -15.92 -4.35
C PRO A 101 -6.21 -15.36 -5.28
N THR A 102 -7.07 -16.22 -5.81
CA THR A 102 -8.11 -15.77 -6.74
C THR A 102 -9.40 -15.43 -6.00
N ARG A 103 -9.89 -14.17 -6.14
CA ARG A 103 -11.19 -13.70 -5.62
C ARG A 103 -11.38 -13.89 -4.10
N VAL A 104 -10.37 -13.51 -3.33
CA VAL A 104 -10.39 -13.62 -1.86
C VAL A 104 -10.70 -12.28 -1.20
N TYR A 105 -10.13 -11.18 -1.69
CA TYR A 105 -10.17 -9.90 -1.00
C TYR A 105 -11.31 -9.00 -1.48
N ASP A 106 -11.94 -8.30 -0.55
CA ASP A 106 -12.89 -7.22 -0.82
C ASP A 106 -12.14 -5.91 -1.06
N VAL A 107 -11.06 -5.69 -0.30
CA VAL A 107 -10.20 -4.50 -0.43
C VAL A 107 -8.72 -4.91 -0.43
N VAL A 108 -7.96 -4.31 -1.33
CA VAL A 108 -6.49 -4.32 -1.30
C VAL A 108 -6.03 -2.89 -1.06
N PHE A 109 -5.20 -2.67 -0.04
CA PHE A 109 -4.55 -1.39 0.23
C PHE A 109 -3.11 -1.39 -0.26
N ALA A 110 -2.64 -0.24 -0.72
CA ALA A 110 -1.23 0.05 -0.97
C ALA A 110 -0.91 1.48 -0.50
N PHE A 111 -0.76 1.62 0.80
CA PHE A 111 -0.50 2.89 1.45
C PHE A 111 0.99 3.22 1.46
N ALA A 112 1.40 4.23 0.68
CA ALA A 112 2.78 4.69 0.58
C ALA A 112 3.80 3.56 0.32
N SER A 113 3.42 2.53 -0.42
CA SER A 113 4.23 1.35 -0.73
C SER A 113 4.59 1.23 -2.20
N VAL A 114 3.63 1.43 -3.13
CA VAL A 114 3.89 1.39 -4.58
C VAL A 114 4.85 2.49 -5.06
N LEU A 115 5.14 3.46 -4.22
CA LEU A 115 6.17 4.46 -4.49
C LEU A 115 7.61 3.90 -4.51
N HIS A 116 7.81 2.63 -4.20
CA HIS A 116 9.10 1.93 -4.25
C HIS A 116 9.23 0.98 -5.44
N ILE A 117 8.21 0.86 -6.29
CA ILE A 117 8.27 0.08 -7.53
C ILE A 117 8.14 1.00 -8.75
N ASP A 118 8.83 0.67 -9.83
CA ASP A 118 8.78 1.46 -11.08
C ASP A 118 7.45 1.28 -11.83
N LYS A 119 7.23 2.11 -12.84
CA LYS A 119 5.98 2.12 -13.61
C LYS A 119 5.70 0.79 -14.34
N THR A 120 6.72 0.07 -14.77
CA THR A 120 6.56 -1.23 -15.45
C THR A 120 6.11 -2.28 -14.46
N SER A 121 6.83 -2.39 -13.34
CA SER A 121 6.48 -3.29 -12.22
C SER A 121 5.09 -2.98 -11.66
N LEU A 122 4.73 -1.69 -11.53
CA LEU A 122 3.39 -1.30 -11.08
C LEU A 122 2.30 -1.73 -12.07
N ARG A 123 2.52 -1.61 -13.40
CA ARG A 123 1.58 -2.09 -14.40
C ARG A 123 1.41 -3.61 -14.32
N ASP A 124 2.50 -4.34 -14.14
CA ASP A 124 2.48 -5.81 -14.07
C ASP A 124 1.79 -6.30 -12.78
N LEU A 125 1.85 -5.52 -11.70
CA LEU A 125 1.14 -5.75 -10.44
C LEU A 125 -0.39 -5.64 -10.58
N MET A 126 -0.92 -4.85 -11.52
CA MET A 126 -2.37 -4.64 -11.64
C MET A 126 -3.15 -5.92 -11.90
N LYS A 127 -2.62 -6.83 -12.74
CA LYS A 127 -3.28 -8.10 -13.08
C LYS A 127 -3.43 -9.03 -11.88
N PRO A 128 -2.36 -9.39 -11.14
CA PRO A 128 -2.49 -10.26 -9.96
C PRO A 128 -3.34 -9.64 -8.84
N VAL A 129 -3.25 -8.33 -8.61
CA VAL A 129 -4.13 -7.65 -7.64
C VAL A 129 -5.60 -7.75 -8.08
N ALA A 130 -5.92 -7.45 -9.34
CA ALA A 130 -7.30 -7.59 -9.84
C ALA A 130 -7.80 -9.04 -9.74
N ARG A 131 -6.94 -10.04 -10.00
CA ARG A 131 -7.29 -11.45 -9.84
C ARG A 131 -7.64 -11.79 -8.39
N SER A 132 -6.94 -11.22 -7.43
CA SER A 132 -7.14 -11.51 -6.00
C SER A 132 -8.39 -10.86 -5.42
N LEU A 133 -8.86 -9.77 -6.02
CA LEU A 133 -10.08 -9.09 -5.61
C LEU A 133 -11.33 -9.89 -6.03
N LYS A 134 -12.36 -9.87 -5.20
CA LYS A 134 -13.72 -10.29 -5.53
C LYS A 134 -14.31 -9.36 -6.61
N ALA A 135 -15.48 -9.72 -7.18
CA ALA A 135 -16.19 -8.85 -8.12
C ALA A 135 -16.56 -7.53 -7.42
N GLY A 136 -16.25 -6.39 -8.05
CA GLY A 136 -16.49 -5.06 -7.47
C GLY A 136 -15.53 -4.66 -6.35
N GLY A 137 -14.56 -5.50 -6.01
CA GLY A 137 -13.56 -5.22 -4.97
C GLY A 137 -12.68 -4.00 -5.30
N ILE A 138 -12.14 -3.39 -4.27
CA ILE A 138 -11.44 -2.10 -4.34
C ILE A 138 -9.93 -2.27 -4.17
N PHE A 139 -9.16 -1.66 -5.05
CA PHE A 139 -7.72 -1.42 -4.86
C PHE A 139 -7.51 0.05 -4.53
N PHE A 140 -7.12 0.34 -3.29
CA PHE A 140 -6.93 1.70 -2.81
C PHE A 140 -5.44 2.02 -2.68
N ILE A 141 -5.01 3.10 -3.32
CA ILE A 141 -3.58 3.46 -3.45
C ILE A 141 -3.35 4.86 -2.92
N THR A 142 -2.33 5.04 -2.07
CA THR A 142 -1.71 6.34 -1.83
C THR A 142 -0.25 6.32 -2.22
N THR A 143 0.23 7.32 -2.95
CA THR A 143 1.62 7.38 -3.40
C THR A 143 2.10 8.82 -3.57
N LYS A 144 3.41 9.03 -3.68
CA LYS A 144 3.98 10.36 -3.91
C LYS A 144 3.56 10.93 -5.26
N TYR A 145 3.11 12.19 -5.25
CA TYR A 145 2.68 12.90 -6.45
C TYR A 145 3.81 13.60 -7.19
N ALA A 146 3.75 13.56 -8.51
CA ALA A 146 4.35 14.54 -9.42
C ALA A 146 3.55 14.52 -10.74
N ASP A 147 3.49 15.69 -11.45
CA ASP A 147 2.79 15.82 -12.73
C ASP A 147 3.27 14.84 -13.80
N LYS A 148 4.60 14.63 -13.83
CA LYS A 148 5.25 13.66 -14.72
C LYS A 148 5.88 12.54 -13.92
N TYR A 149 5.85 11.33 -14.47
CA TYR A 149 6.59 10.21 -13.90
C TYR A 149 8.06 10.55 -13.74
N LYS A 150 8.57 10.31 -12.53
CA LYS A 150 9.99 10.45 -12.23
C LYS A 150 10.37 9.52 -11.08
N SER A 151 11.65 9.26 -10.96
CA SER A 151 12.25 8.64 -9.78
C SER A 151 13.24 9.61 -9.12
N LYS A 152 13.44 9.44 -7.83
CA LYS A 152 14.41 10.23 -7.07
C LYS A 152 14.95 9.43 -5.90
N TRP A 153 16.25 9.32 -5.83
CA TRP A 153 16.94 8.92 -4.62
C TRP A 153 16.81 10.01 -3.56
N LYS A 154 16.49 9.63 -2.34
CA LYS A 154 16.55 10.49 -1.16
C LYS A 154 17.43 9.83 -0.13
N GLU A 155 18.26 10.62 0.50
CA GLU A 155 19.13 10.23 1.60
C GLU A 155 18.81 11.11 2.81
N ASP A 156 18.64 10.48 3.96
CA ASP A 156 18.38 11.14 5.24
C ASP A 156 19.10 10.37 6.36
N ILE A 157 18.82 10.72 7.61
CA ILE A 157 19.45 10.09 8.78
C ILE A 157 19.17 8.57 8.88
N HIS A 158 18.11 8.08 8.23
CA HIS A 158 17.76 6.66 8.21
C HIS A 158 18.48 5.89 7.10
N GLY A 159 18.98 6.58 6.06
CA GLY A 159 19.68 6.01 4.92
C GLY A 159 19.10 6.41 3.57
N LYS A 160 19.46 5.67 2.53
CA LYS A 160 19.17 6.01 1.15
C LYS A 160 18.00 5.17 0.63
N ARG A 161 17.00 5.82 0.03
CA ARG A 161 15.79 5.18 -0.49
C ARG A 161 15.43 5.75 -1.85
N LEU A 162 15.00 4.88 -2.79
CA LEU A 162 14.48 5.26 -4.10
C LEU A 162 12.97 5.45 -4.02
N PHE A 163 12.49 6.56 -4.57
CA PHE A 163 11.08 6.90 -4.64
C PHE A 163 10.67 7.15 -6.08
N TYR A 164 9.54 6.56 -6.48
CA TYR A 164 8.85 6.86 -7.73
C TYR A 164 7.62 7.73 -7.45
N TYR A 165 7.32 8.63 -8.38
CA TYR A 165 6.26 9.60 -8.25
C TYR A 165 5.23 9.40 -9.35
N TYR A 166 3.96 9.39 -8.97
CA TYR A 166 2.85 9.09 -9.85
C TYR A 166 1.76 10.16 -9.75
N SER A 167 1.23 10.61 -10.91
CA SER A 167 -0.01 11.39 -10.94
C SER A 167 -1.23 10.47 -11.10
N PRO A 168 -2.46 10.95 -10.79
CA PRO A 168 -3.68 10.20 -11.08
C PRO A 168 -3.77 9.74 -12.54
N LYS A 169 -3.35 10.58 -13.50
CA LYS A 169 -3.31 10.24 -14.93
C LYS A 169 -2.41 9.04 -15.23
N ILE A 170 -1.25 8.94 -14.57
CA ILE A 170 -0.32 7.82 -14.76
C ILE A 170 -0.91 6.55 -14.17
N LEU A 171 -1.46 6.60 -12.96
CA LEU A 171 -2.10 5.45 -12.31
C LEU A 171 -3.30 4.96 -13.12
N THR A 172 -4.15 5.86 -13.63
CA THR A 172 -5.24 5.50 -14.55
C THR A 172 -4.73 4.76 -15.78
N ALA A 173 -3.64 5.25 -16.39
CA ALA A 173 -3.10 4.62 -17.59
C ALA A 173 -2.56 3.19 -17.37
N VAL A 174 -1.97 2.91 -16.20
CA VAL A 174 -1.43 1.57 -15.88
C VAL A 174 -2.50 0.61 -15.36
N SER A 175 -3.61 1.13 -14.80
CA SER A 175 -4.69 0.32 -14.20
C SER A 175 -5.86 0.02 -15.15
N LYS A 176 -6.04 0.81 -16.22
CA LYS A 176 -7.24 0.85 -17.08
C LYS A 176 -7.70 -0.49 -17.67
N GLU A 177 -6.80 -1.45 -17.82
CA GLU A 177 -7.12 -2.77 -18.36
C GLU A 177 -7.97 -3.60 -17.38
N TYR A 178 -7.68 -3.48 -16.10
CA TYR A 178 -8.26 -4.33 -15.04
C TYR A 178 -9.22 -3.59 -14.12
N PHE A 179 -9.15 -2.25 -14.10
CA PHE A 179 -9.86 -1.42 -13.13
C PHE A 179 -10.64 -0.28 -13.78
N GLU A 180 -11.74 0.07 -13.14
CA GLU A 180 -12.45 1.34 -13.28
C GLU A 180 -11.93 2.31 -12.21
N VAL A 181 -11.68 3.56 -12.58
CA VAL A 181 -11.30 4.61 -11.62
C VAL A 181 -12.57 5.19 -11.01
N LEU A 182 -12.77 5.00 -9.71
CA LEU A 182 -13.88 5.62 -8.98
C LEU A 182 -13.50 7.01 -8.48
N TYR A 183 -12.25 7.18 -8.10
CA TYR A 183 -11.74 8.37 -7.46
C TYR A 183 -10.23 8.48 -7.73
N GLY A 184 -9.78 9.70 -7.99
CA GLY A 184 -8.36 9.96 -8.23
C GLY A 184 -8.05 11.43 -8.12
N GLU A 185 -7.37 11.83 -7.04
CA GLU A 185 -7.02 13.22 -6.77
C GLU A 185 -5.64 13.38 -6.14
N VAL A 186 -5.25 14.63 -5.95
CA VAL A 186 -4.02 15.02 -5.27
C VAL A 186 -4.39 15.66 -3.94
N GLU A 187 -4.01 14.98 -2.85
CA GLU A 187 -4.21 15.50 -1.49
C GLU A 187 -2.93 16.09 -0.92
N GLN A 188 -3.08 17.08 -0.03
CA GLN A 188 -1.99 17.61 0.78
C GLN A 188 -2.00 16.89 2.14
N ILE A 189 -0.96 16.09 2.38
CA ILE A 189 -0.77 15.37 3.65
C ILE A 189 0.58 15.82 4.22
N GLU A 190 0.57 16.46 5.39
CA GLU A 190 1.76 17.02 6.04
C GLU A 190 2.61 17.92 5.13
N GLY A 191 1.95 18.80 4.37
CA GLY A 191 2.60 19.73 3.44
C GLY A 191 3.26 19.08 2.22
N LYS A 192 2.98 17.79 1.97
CA LYS A 192 3.46 17.04 0.80
C LYS A 192 2.29 16.63 -0.06
N SER A 193 2.47 16.69 -1.39
CA SER A 193 1.45 16.26 -2.35
C SER A 193 1.48 14.75 -2.52
N TRP A 194 0.30 14.12 -2.36
CA TRP A 194 0.09 12.70 -2.53
C TRP A 194 -0.99 12.44 -3.57
N THR A 195 -0.80 11.44 -4.40
CA THR A 195 -1.85 10.87 -5.24
C THR A 195 -2.62 9.86 -4.42
N VAL A 196 -3.94 10.02 -4.37
CA VAL A 196 -4.88 9.11 -3.73
C VAL A 196 -5.82 8.57 -4.81
N MET A 197 -5.98 7.25 -4.91
CA MET A 197 -6.85 6.62 -5.90
C MET A 197 -7.62 5.44 -5.33
N ALA A 198 -8.91 5.36 -5.71
CA ALA A 198 -9.73 4.18 -5.54
C ALA A 198 -10.06 3.58 -6.91
N LEU A 199 -9.72 2.31 -7.07
CA LEU A 199 -9.84 1.55 -8.30
C LEU A 199 -10.79 0.37 -8.04
N ARG A 200 -11.90 0.25 -8.81
CA ARG A 200 -12.81 -0.89 -8.73
C ARG A 200 -12.42 -1.93 -9.76
N LYS A 201 -12.33 -3.18 -9.34
CA LYS A 201 -12.16 -4.31 -10.27
C LYS A 201 -13.33 -4.38 -11.27
N LYS A 202 -12.98 -4.50 -12.56
CA LYS A 202 -13.93 -4.77 -13.65
C LYS A 202 -14.50 -6.18 -13.63
#